data_b0f783517dedbdf936ec8d4886413687
#
_entry.id   b0f783517dedbdf936ec8d4886413687
#
_cell.length_a   1.000
_cell.length_b   1.000
_cell.length_c   1.000
_cell.angle_alpha   90.00
_cell.angle_beta   90.00
_cell.angle_gamma   90.00
#
_symmetry.space_group_name_H-M   'P 1'
#
loop_
_entity.id
_entity.type
_entity.pdbx_description
1 polymer ?
#
loop_
_entity_poly.entity_id
_entity_poly.type
_entity_poly.pdbx_seq_one_letter_code
_entity_poly.pdbx_strand_id
1 'polypeptide(L)' 'MNSNQAKRYLARKGAIFTPGEGGHLIVTLNGRRAVLPQHGGAKELGTGLWKAILKQLDIKE' A
#
# COMPACT_ATOMS: atom_id res chain seq x y z
N MET A 1 0.90 7.29 -9.41
CA MET A 1 0.62 7.38 -7.95
C MET A 1 1.90 7.12 -7.18
N ASN A 2 2.21 7.93 -6.20
CA ASN A 2 3.37 7.72 -5.34
C ASN A 2 2.97 7.06 -4.00
N SER A 3 3.98 6.72 -3.18
CA SER A 3 3.73 6.03 -1.91
C SER A 3 2.83 6.84 -0.97
N ASN A 4 3.01 8.17 -0.94
CA ASN A 4 2.19 9.01 -0.08
C ASN A 4 0.72 9.02 -0.51
N GLN A 5 0.47 9.07 -1.81
CA GLN A 5 -0.88 8.99 -2.34
C GLN A 5 -1.50 7.63 -2.08
N ALA A 6 -0.72 6.56 -2.25
CA ALA A 6 -1.18 5.20 -1.97
C ALA A 6 -1.57 5.04 -0.50
N LYS A 7 -0.75 5.56 0.42
CA LYS A 7 -1.08 5.49 1.84
C LYS A 7 -2.37 6.22 2.16
N ARG A 8 -2.57 7.40 1.61
CA ARG A 8 -3.81 8.15 1.84
C ARG A 8 -5.03 7.41 1.31
N TYR A 9 -4.92 6.85 0.13
CA TYR A 9 -6.00 6.07 -0.46
C TYR A 9 -6.37 4.87 0.42
N LEU A 10 -5.35 4.11 0.83
CA LEU A 10 -5.57 2.91 1.63
C LEU A 10 -6.10 3.26 3.02
N ALA A 11 -5.63 4.35 3.62
CA ALA A 11 -6.14 4.80 4.92
C ALA A 11 -7.63 5.12 4.85
N ARG A 12 -8.10 5.69 3.76
CA ARG A 12 -9.52 5.96 3.57
C ARG A 12 -10.34 4.68 3.50
N LYS A 13 -9.73 3.59 3.07
CA LYS A 13 -10.39 2.28 3.02
C LYS A 13 -10.38 1.57 4.37
N GLY A 14 -9.72 2.14 5.36
CA GLY A 14 -9.63 1.55 6.69
C GLY A 14 -8.40 0.70 6.92
N ALA A 15 -7.40 0.80 6.06
CA ALA A 15 -6.18 0.02 6.19
C ALA A 15 -5.35 0.48 7.38
N ILE A 16 -4.64 -0.46 7.99
CA ILE A 16 -3.71 -0.23 9.07
C ILE A 16 -2.30 -0.43 8.53
N PHE A 17 -1.38 0.44 8.92
CA PHE A 17 0.01 0.41 8.46
C PHE A 17 0.92 0.03 9.61
N THR A 18 1.79 -0.95 9.36
CA THR A 18 2.75 -1.43 10.35
C THR A 18 4.14 -1.38 9.71
N PRO A 19 5.16 -0.86 10.41
CA PRO A 19 6.53 -0.87 9.87
C PRO A 19 7.01 -2.30 9.63
N GLY A 20 7.56 -2.54 8.44
CA GLY A 20 8.19 -3.80 8.09
C GLY A 20 9.70 -3.63 7.97
N GLU A 21 10.37 -4.68 7.52
CA GLU A 21 11.81 -4.64 7.32
C GLU A 21 12.17 -3.89 6.04
N GLY A 22 13.37 -3.31 6.03
CA GLY A 22 13.94 -2.72 4.83
C GLY A 22 13.20 -1.52 4.28
N GLY A 23 12.54 -0.74 5.12
CA GLY A 23 11.82 0.45 4.68
C GLY A 23 10.49 0.17 3.99
N HIS A 24 9.97 -1.04 4.14
CA HIS A 24 8.65 -1.40 3.64
C HIS A 24 7.58 -1.16 4.69
N LEU A 25 6.35 -0.91 4.24
CA LEU A 25 5.19 -0.87 5.13
C LEU A 25 4.33 -2.09 4.88
N ILE A 26 3.89 -2.71 5.96
CA ILE A 26 2.88 -3.76 5.88
C ILE A 26 1.51 -3.11 6.02
N VAL A 27 0.67 -3.32 5.02
CA VAL A 27 -0.69 -2.79 4.99
C VAL A 27 -1.65 -3.92 5.30
N THR A 28 -2.49 -3.72 6.30
CA THR A 28 -3.49 -4.72 6.71
C THR A 28 -4.88 -4.13 6.51
N LEU A 29 -5.75 -4.88 5.86
CA LEU A 29 -7.13 -4.49 5.62
C LEU A 29 -8.02 -5.72 5.60
N ASN A 30 -9.01 -5.76 6.50
CA ASN A 30 -9.97 -6.86 6.59
C ASN A 30 -9.32 -8.24 6.67
N GLY A 31 -8.23 -8.35 7.45
CA GLY A 31 -7.50 -9.59 7.61
C GLY A 31 -6.57 -9.94 6.46
N ARG A 32 -6.48 -9.09 5.44
CA ARG A 32 -5.58 -9.27 4.31
C ARG A 32 -4.37 -8.36 4.46
N ARG A 33 -3.24 -8.79 3.91
CA ARG A 33 -2.00 -8.02 3.99
C ARG A 33 -1.36 -7.81 2.64
N ALA A 34 -0.73 -6.66 2.49
CA ALA A 34 0.11 -6.37 1.33
C ALA A 34 1.34 -5.60 1.81
N VAL A 35 2.37 -5.57 1.00
CA VAL A 35 3.60 -4.82 1.29
C VAL A 35 3.66 -3.62 0.39
N LEU A 36 3.81 -2.44 0.99
CA LEU A 36 3.94 -1.18 0.27
C LEU A 36 5.39 -0.71 0.37
N PRO A 37 6.15 -0.69 -0.74
CA PRO A 37 7.51 -0.17 -0.70
C PRO A 37 7.53 1.31 -0.37
N GLN A 38 8.44 1.71 0.51
CA GLN A 38 8.62 3.12 0.88
C GLN A 38 9.97 3.60 0.45
N HIS A 39 10.16 3.82 -0.82
CA HIS A 39 11.41 4.37 -1.36
C HIS A 39 11.22 5.88 -1.60
N GLY A 40 11.26 6.66 -0.51
CA GLY A 40 11.01 8.09 -0.62
C GLY A 40 9.56 8.38 -1.03
N GLY A 41 8.80 9.09 -0.24
CA GLY A 41 7.35 9.23 -0.42
C GLY A 41 6.89 9.78 -1.77
N ALA A 42 7.75 10.51 -2.48
CA ALA A 42 7.40 11.12 -3.77
C ALA A 42 7.70 10.22 -4.97
N LYS A 43 8.33 9.08 -4.77
CA LYS A 43 8.69 8.21 -5.88
C LYS A 43 7.47 7.49 -6.43
N GLU A 44 7.39 7.44 -7.75
CA GLU A 44 6.25 6.84 -8.44
C GLU A 44 6.16 5.34 -8.19
N LEU A 45 4.96 4.86 -7.89
CA LEU A 45 4.67 3.44 -7.85
C LEU A 45 4.28 2.98 -9.26
N GLY A 46 4.82 1.86 -9.68
CA GLY A 46 4.40 1.27 -10.95
C GLY A 46 2.93 0.85 -10.90
N THR A 47 2.24 1.00 -12.03
CA THR A 47 0.83 0.62 -12.14
C THR A 47 0.61 -0.84 -11.80
N GLY A 48 1.50 -1.72 -12.26
CA GLY A 48 1.39 -3.15 -11.96
C GLY A 48 1.50 -3.45 -10.48
N LEU A 49 2.44 -2.79 -9.79
CA LEU A 49 2.60 -2.96 -8.35
C LEU A 49 1.37 -2.47 -7.60
N TRP A 50 0.85 -1.30 -7.97
CA TRP A 50 -0.35 -0.76 -7.35
C TRP A 50 -1.55 -1.69 -7.51
N LYS A 51 -1.75 -2.20 -8.72
CA LYS A 51 -2.84 -3.15 -8.96
C LYS A 51 -2.67 -4.44 -8.16
N ALA A 52 -1.44 -4.92 -8.02
CA ALA A 52 -1.16 -6.11 -7.22
C ALA A 52 -1.51 -5.86 -5.74
N ILE A 53 -1.18 -4.70 -5.21
CA ILE A 53 -1.52 -4.33 -3.83
C ILE A 53 -3.04 -4.33 -3.64
N LEU A 54 -3.77 -3.70 -4.55
CA LEU A 54 -5.23 -3.66 -4.48
C LEU A 54 -5.82 -5.07 -4.51
N LYS A 55 -5.28 -5.93 -5.36
CA LYS A 55 -5.74 -7.31 -5.46
C LYS A 55 -5.48 -8.09 -4.18
N GLN A 56 -4.29 -7.93 -3.60
CA GLN A 56 -3.94 -8.62 -2.35
C GLN A 56 -4.84 -8.19 -1.20
N LEU A 57 -5.26 -6.95 -1.17
CA LEU A 57 -6.14 -6.42 -0.14
C LEU A 57 -7.62 -6.59 -0.47
N ASP A 58 -7.92 -7.16 -1.63
CA ASP A 58 -9.30 -7.36 -2.12
C ASP A 58 -10.07 -6.05 -2.22
N ILE A 59 -9.40 -5.00 -2.64
CA ILE A 59 -10.02 -3.71 -2.87
C ILE A 59 -10.51 -3.67 -4.31
N LYS A 60 -11.80 -3.46 -4.46
CA LYS A 60 -12.41 -3.29 -5.78
C LYS A 60 -12.67 -1.81 -6.02
N GLU A 61 -12.11 -1.33 -7.10
CA GLU A 61 -12.36 0.06 -7.50
C GLU A 61 -13.59 0.20 -8.35
#